data_bb8eaa2f68df95c92db0dc60b7a9e820
#
_entry.id   bb8eaa2f68df95c92db0dc60b7a9e820
#
_cell.length_a   1.000
_cell.length_b   1.000
_cell.length_c   1.000
_cell.angle_alpha   90.00
_cell.angle_beta   90.00
_cell.angle_gamma   90.00
#
_symmetry.space_group_name_H-M   'P 1'
#
loop_
_entity.id
_entity.type
_entity.pdbx_description
1 polymer ?
#
loop_
_entity_poly.entity_id
_entity_poly.type
_entity_poly.pdbx_seq_one_letter_code
_entity_poly.pdbx_strand_id
1 'polypeptide(L)'
;DVSAVLAAVSEGSNEVGIVYATDAASVADKVDVIATANDTELKSKVIYPVGLVKNTEADDAEVAAAKAFVDYLKTPEATAVFEKYGFSCIN
;
A
#
# COMPACT_ATOMS: atom_id res chain seq x y z
N ASP A 1 2.76 14.74 4.98
CA ASP A 1 2.28 13.41 4.63
C ASP A 1 3.30 12.34 5.07
N VAL A 2 2.99 11.07 4.88
CA VAL A 2 3.85 9.96 5.30
C VAL A 2 5.19 9.97 4.56
N SER A 3 5.19 10.31 3.29
CA SER A 3 6.44 10.38 2.50
C SER A 3 7.40 11.43 3.06
N ALA A 4 6.88 12.56 3.54
CA ALA A 4 7.71 13.60 4.16
C ALA A 4 8.30 13.11 5.48
N VAL A 5 7.53 12.36 6.29
CA VAL A 5 8.02 11.76 7.53
C VAL A 5 9.14 10.77 7.22
N LEU A 6 8.91 9.89 6.24
CA LEU A 6 9.90 8.89 5.83
C LEU A 6 11.21 9.55 5.37
N ALA A 7 11.12 10.60 4.56
CA ALA A 7 12.29 11.35 4.11
C ALA A 7 13.04 11.97 5.28
N ALA A 8 12.33 12.62 6.21
CA ALA A 8 12.96 13.29 7.34
C ALA A 8 13.75 12.33 8.23
N VAL A 9 13.22 11.13 8.47
CA VAL A 9 13.91 10.12 9.27
C VAL A 9 15.08 9.50 8.49
N SER A 10 14.85 9.12 7.24
CA SER A 10 15.90 8.47 6.43
C SER A 10 17.08 9.39 6.12
N GLU A 11 16.85 10.70 6.06
CA GLU A 11 17.89 11.70 5.86
C GLU A 11 18.55 12.20 7.16
N GLY A 12 18.00 11.81 8.31
CA GLY A 12 18.57 12.18 9.59
C GLY A 12 18.10 13.52 10.16
N SER A 13 17.11 14.14 9.54
CA SER A 13 16.55 15.40 10.07
C SER A 13 15.72 15.19 11.34
N ASN A 14 15.07 14.03 11.45
CA ASN A 14 14.33 13.61 12.63
C ASN A 14 14.86 12.28 13.13
N GLU A 15 14.87 12.09 14.43
CA GLU A 15 15.33 10.85 15.03
C GLU A 15 14.36 9.70 14.87
N VAL A 16 13.06 9.98 14.96
CA VAL A 16 11.98 8.99 14.85
C VAL A 16 10.80 9.54 14.06
N GLY A 17 9.98 8.64 13.53
CA GLY A 17 8.76 8.99 12.83
C GLY A 17 7.82 7.80 12.76
N ILE A 18 6.57 8.05 12.45
CA ILE A 18 5.54 7.03 12.27
C ILE A 18 5.18 6.98 10.80
N VAL A 19 5.31 5.80 10.20
CA VAL A 19 5.00 5.55 8.78
C VAL A 19 4.32 4.19 8.65
N TYR A 20 3.85 3.86 7.47
CA TYR A 20 3.37 2.51 7.20
C TYR A 20 4.55 1.55 7.08
N ALA A 21 4.34 0.28 7.45
CA ALA A 21 5.39 -0.74 7.38
C ALA A 21 5.93 -0.89 5.95
N THR A 22 5.07 -0.74 4.94
CA THR A 22 5.47 -0.81 3.53
C THR A 22 6.39 0.33 3.12
N ASP A 23 6.20 1.52 3.70
CA ASP A 23 7.08 2.67 3.46
C ASP A 23 8.45 2.44 4.08
N ALA A 24 8.48 1.96 5.32
CA ALA A 24 9.75 1.65 6.00
C ALA A 24 10.53 0.58 5.24
N ALA A 25 9.84 -0.43 4.72
CA ALA A 25 10.47 -1.51 3.93
C ALA A 25 11.16 -0.98 2.66
N SER A 26 10.65 0.10 2.08
CA SER A 26 11.23 0.68 0.87
C SER A 26 12.60 1.35 1.09
N VAL A 27 12.93 1.68 2.33
CA VAL A 27 14.21 2.29 2.73
C VAL A 27 14.85 1.52 3.89
N ALA A 28 14.73 0.21 3.87
CA ALA A 28 15.20 -0.67 4.95
C ALA A 28 16.70 -0.51 5.26
N ASP A 29 17.47 -0.05 4.31
CA ASP A 29 18.91 0.21 4.48
C ASP A 29 19.21 1.53 5.20
N LYS A 30 18.22 2.39 5.38
CA LYS A 30 18.38 3.74 5.95
C LYS A 30 17.67 3.95 7.27
N VAL A 31 16.75 3.06 7.64
CA VAL A 31 15.96 3.19 8.86
C VAL A 31 15.89 1.87 9.60
N ASP A 32 15.69 1.95 10.90
CA ASP A 32 15.42 0.79 11.75
C ASP A 32 13.99 0.85 12.23
N VAL A 33 13.26 -0.24 12.10
CA VAL A 33 11.90 -0.35 12.62
C VAL A 33 11.98 -0.76 14.10
N ILE A 34 11.62 0.16 14.99
CA ILE A 34 11.72 -0.10 16.43
C ILE A 34 10.45 -0.68 17.03
N ALA A 35 9.31 -0.51 16.36
CA ALA A 35 8.05 -1.11 16.79
C ALA A 35 7.06 -1.11 15.62
N THR A 36 6.18 -2.11 15.60
CA THR A 36 5.11 -2.21 14.60
C THR A 36 3.81 -2.49 15.34
N ALA A 37 2.80 -1.63 15.13
CA ALA A 37 1.47 -1.85 15.69
C ALA A 37 0.79 -3.01 14.94
N ASN A 38 0.19 -3.93 15.70
CA ASN A 38 -0.64 -4.97 15.12
C ASN A 38 -2.09 -4.49 15.00
N ASP A 39 -2.94 -5.28 14.35
CA ASP A 39 -4.34 -4.91 14.11
C ASP A 39 -5.13 -4.65 15.39
N THR A 40 -4.78 -5.30 16.49
CA THR A 40 -5.48 -5.10 17.77
C THR A 40 -5.07 -3.83 18.50
N GLU A 41 -3.90 -3.29 18.18
CA GLU A 41 -3.41 -2.05 18.75
C GLU A 41 -3.90 -0.82 18.00
N LEU A 42 -4.38 -1.01 16.77
CA LEU A 42 -4.90 0.07 15.94
C LEU A 42 -6.39 0.26 16.22
N LYS A 43 -6.84 1.50 16.18
CA LYS A 43 -8.27 1.82 16.30
C LYS A 43 -9.08 1.20 15.15
N SER A 44 -8.50 1.17 13.97
CA SER A 44 -9.08 0.56 12.79
C SER A 44 -8.00 -0.13 11.98
N LYS A 45 -8.35 -1.22 11.33
CA LYS A 45 -7.45 -1.93 10.43
C LYS A 45 -7.09 -1.06 9.23
N VAL A 46 -5.83 -1.07 8.84
CA VAL A 46 -5.37 -0.33 7.64
C VAL A 46 -5.72 -1.15 6.41
N ILE A 47 -6.59 -0.61 5.56
CA ILE A 47 -7.06 -1.28 4.34
C ILE A 47 -6.90 -0.35 3.14
N TYR A 48 -6.44 -0.91 2.03
CA TYR A 48 -6.34 -0.21 0.74
C TYR A 48 -7.34 -0.84 -0.22
N PRO A 49 -8.54 -0.28 -0.35
CA PRO A 49 -9.54 -0.83 -1.26
C PRO A 49 -9.30 -0.37 -2.70
N VAL A 50 -9.69 -1.19 -3.66
CA VAL A 50 -9.78 -0.83 -5.07
C VAL A 50 -11.24 -0.94 -5.51
N GLY A 51 -11.70 -0.01 -6.34
CA GLY A 51 -13.06 -0.03 -6.84
C GLY A 51 -13.15 0.45 -8.28
N LEU A 52 -14.18 -0.02 -8.97
CA LEU A 52 -14.52 0.48 -10.30
C LEU A 52 -15.38 1.73 -10.15
N VAL A 53 -14.96 2.82 -10.75
CA VAL A 53 -15.69 4.07 -10.72
C VAL A 53 -16.63 4.14 -11.93
N LYS A 54 -17.87 4.57 -11.71
CA LYS A 54 -18.78 4.84 -12.82
C LYS A 54 -18.26 6.05 -13.60
N ASN A 55 -18.02 5.85 -14.87
CA ASN A 55 -17.59 6.92 -15.76
C ASN A 55 -18.47 6.87 -17.00
N THR A 56 -19.39 7.83 -17.12
CA THR A 56 -20.33 7.90 -18.24
C THR A 56 -19.65 8.24 -19.56
N GLU A 57 -18.43 8.74 -19.54
CA GLU A 57 -17.65 9.05 -20.73
C GLU A 57 -16.82 7.86 -21.23
N ALA A 58 -16.70 6.78 -20.45
CA ALA A 58 -15.96 5.61 -20.85
C ALA A 58 -16.78 4.77 -21.85
N ASP A 59 -16.14 4.28 -22.89
CA ASP A 59 -16.76 3.36 -23.81
C ASP A 59 -16.76 1.92 -23.26
N ASP A 60 -17.41 0.99 -23.98
CA ASP A 60 -17.52 -0.39 -23.52
C ASP A 60 -16.15 -1.08 -23.42
N ALA A 61 -15.22 -0.75 -24.31
CA ALA A 61 -13.88 -1.32 -24.29
C ALA A 61 -13.09 -0.85 -23.07
N GLU A 62 -13.22 0.42 -22.70
CA GLU A 62 -12.59 0.98 -21.51
C GLU A 62 -13.16 0.37 -20.23
N VAL A 63 -14.47 0.20 -20.15
CA VAL A 63 -15.13 -0.45 -19.01
C VAL A 63 -14.66 -1.91 -18.89
N ALA A 64 -14.62 -2.64 -19.99
CA ALA A 64 -14.16 -4.03 -20.00
C ALA A 64 -12.69 -4.15 -19.56
N ALA A 65 -11.83 -3.24 -20.04
CA ALA A 65 -10.44 -3.21 -19.64
C ALA A 65 -10.27 -2.93 -18.14
N ALA A 66 -11.03 -1.99 -17.61
CA ALA A 66 -10.99 -1.67 -16.17
C ALA A 66 -11.42 -2.87 -15.32
N LYS A 67 -12.49 -3.57 -15.72
CA LYS A 67 -12.94 -4.78 -15.03
C LYS A 67 -11.88 -5.87 -15.08
N ALA A 68 -11.28 -6.09 -16.24
CA ALA A 68 -10.21 -7.07 -16.42
C ALA A 68 -9.02 -6.77 -15.52
N PHE A 69 -8.66 -5.50 -15.36
CA PHE A 69 -7.58 -5.08 -14.48
C PHE A 69 -7.90 -5.39 -13.01
N VAL A 70 -9.09 -5.05 -12.55
CA VAL A 70 -9.50 -5.35 -11.16
C VAL A 70 -9.51 -6.86 -10.92
N ASP A 71 -10.00 -7.65 -11.89
CA ASP A 71 -9.99 -9.10 -11.79
C ASP A 71 -8.56 -9.65 -11.75
N TYR A 72 -7.66 -9.07 -12.54
CA TYR A 72 -6.24 -9.44 -12.51
C TYR A 72 -5.63 -9.22 -11.13
N LEU A 73 -6.00 -8.15 -10.42
CA LEU A 73 -5.47 -7.85 -9.09
C LEU A 73 -5.80 -8.94 -8.06
N LYS A 74 -6.78 -9.80 -8.33
CA LYS A 74 -7.16 -10.92 -7.47
C LYS A 74 -6.41 -12.21 -7.77
N THR A 75 -5.58 -12.22 -8.82
CA THR A 75 -4.85 -13.42 -9.24
C THR A 75 -3.68 -13.71 -8.30
N PRO A 76 -3.21 -14.99 -8.24
CA PRO A 76 -2.01 -15.32 -7.48
C PRO A 76 -0.77 -14.55 -7.93
N GLU A 77 -0.66 -14.23 -9.21
CA GLU A 77 0.46 -13.47 -9.75
C GLU A 77 0.50 -12.05 -9.18
N ALA A 78 -0.65 -11.37 -9.14
CA ALA A 78 -0.74 -10.03 -8.56
C ALA A 78 -0.54 -10.07 -7.05
N THR A 79 -1.13 -11.05 -6.38
CA THR A 79 -0.96 -11.23 -4.93
C THR A 79 0.51 -11.39 -4.56
N ALA A 80 1.27 -12.16 -5.34
CA ALA A 80 2.69 -12.34 -5.10
C ALA A 80 3.47 -11.02 -5.19
N VAL A 81 3.09 -10.15 -6.12
CA VAL A 81 3.71 -8.83 -6.24
C VAL A 81 3.40 -7.96 -5.03
N PHE A 82 2.13 -7.93 -4.60
CA PHE A 82 1.75 -7.17 -3.40
C PHE A 82 2.51 -7.66 -2.17
N GLU A 83 2.60 -8.97 -1.98
CA GLU A 83 3.29 -9.55 -0.85
C GLU A 83 4.79 -9.24 -0.86
N LYS A 84 5.39 -9.20 -2.05
CA LYS A 84 6.79 -8.82 -2.23
C LYS A 84 7.07 -7.41 -1.66
N TYR A 85 6.11 -6.51 -1.80
CA TYR A 85 6.24 -5.14 -1.31
C TYR A 85 5.66 -4.95 0.10
N GLY A 86 5.34 -6.02 0.81
CA GLY A 86 4.93 -5.98 2.20
C GLY A 86 3.44 -5.83 2.45
N PHE A 87 2.61 -5.94 1.40
CA PHE A 87 1.17 -5.91 1.54
C PHE A 87 0.60 -7.30 1.76
N SER A 88 -0.54 -7.38 2.44
CA SER A 88 -1.34 -8.60 2.57
C SER A 88 -2.63 -8.43 1.81
N CYS A 89 -3.00 -9.43 1.00
CA CYS A 89 -4.26 -9.42 0.27
C CYS A 89 -5.34 -10.12 1.08
N ILE A 90 -6.54 -9.54 1.13
CA ILE A 90 -7.66 -10.04 1.94
C ILE A 90 -8.85 -10.54 1.10
N ASN A 91 -8.70 -10.65 -0.19
CA ASN A 91 -9.71 -11.17 -1.11
C ASN A 91 -9.58 -12.68 -1.34
#